data_095af107e1398767dd9ca116b3dadfc4
#
_entry.id   095af107e1398767dd9ca116b3dadfc4
#
_cell.length_a   1.000
_cell.length_b   1.000
_cell.length_c   1.000
_cell.angle_alpha   90.00
_cell.angle_beta   90.00
_cell.angle_gamma   90.00
#
_symmetry.space_group_name_H-M   'P 1'
#
loop_
_entity.id
_entity.type
_entity.pdbx_description
1 polymer ?
#
loop_
_entity_poly.entity_id
_entity_poly.type
_entity_poly.pdbx_seq_one_letter_code
_entity_poly.pdbx_strand_id
1 'polypeptide(L)'
;MARIKGGLNAKKKHNRVLKLAKGYRGARSKQYRIAKQSVMRALKSSYAGRKERKRQFRQLWIARINAAASINGLSYSKFMYGLKLAGVEMNRKVLSDMAISDAEGFAKLAELAKSKLA
;
A
#
# COMPACT_ATOMS: atom_id res chain seq x y z
N MET A 1 -31.15 38.86 -32.09
CA MET A 1 -31.06 37.70 -31.19
C MET A 1 -29.69 37.65 -30.52
N ALA A 2 -29.66 37.48 -29.20
CA ALA A 2 -28.40 37.31 -28.49
C ALA A 2 -27.80 35.91 -28.79
N ARG A 3 -26.55 35.88 -29.19
CA ARG A 3 -25.81 34.63 -29.45
C ARG A 3 -25.17 34.13 -28.16
N ILE A 4 -25.57 32.94 -27.70
CA ILE A 4 -24.96 32.28 -26.56
C ILE A 4 -23.72 31.53 -27.04
N LYS A 5 -22.55 31.94 -26.54
CA LYS A 5 -21.28 31.26 -26.78
C LYS A 5 -21.00 30.30 -25.62
N GLY A 6 -20.87 29.01 -25.89
CA GLY A 6 -20.60 27.97 -24.86
C GLY A 6 -19.21 28.03 -24.21
N GLY A 7 -18.40 29.06 -24.47
CA GLY A 7 -17.03 29.15 -24.05
C GLY A 7 -16.83 29.17 -22.53
N LEU A 8 -17.73 29.75 -21.76
CA LEU A 8 -17.63 29.78 -20.30
C LEU A 8 -17.74 28.38 -19.69
N ASN A 9 -18.67 27.56 -20.16
CA ASN A 9 -18.86 26.20 -19.70
C ASN A 9 -17.66 25.30 -20.04
N ALA A 10 -17.16 25.42 -21.28
CA ALA A 10 -15.97 24.71 -21.72
C ALA A 10 -14.75 25.10 -20.86
N LYS A 11 -14.55 26.39 -20.62
CA LYS A 11 -13.45 26.89 -19.77
C LYS A 11 -13.53 26.36 -18.34
N LYS A 12 -14.71 26.32 -17.73
CA LYS A 12 -14.89 25.73 -16.39
C LYS A 12 -14.53 24.25 -16.35
N LYS A 13 -14.97 23.48 -17.36
CA LYS A 13 -14.62 22.04 -17.46
C LYS A 13 -13.12 21.84 -17.66
N HIS A 14 -12.47 22.64 -18.52
CA HIS A 14 -11.03 22.59 -18.76
C HIS A 14 -10.25 22.94 -17.49
N ASN A 15 -10.67 23.96 -16.77
CA ASN A 15 -10.02 24.38 -15.53
C ASN A 15 -10.08 23.31 -14.43
N ARG A 16 -11.13 22.54 -14.34
CA ARG A 16 -11.21 21.40 -13.39
C ARG A 16 -10.10 20.38 -13.65
N VAL A 17 -9.92 20.00 -14.92
CA VAL A 17 -8.87 19.04 -15.31
C VAL A 17 -7.49 19.62 -15.10
N LEU A 18 -7.24 20.86 -15.50
CA LEU A 18 -5.96 21.54 -15.32
C LEU A 18 -5.61 21.73 -13.84
N LYS A 19 -6.59 21.92 -12.99
CA LYS A 19 -6.40 21.99 -11.54
C LYS A 19 -5.89 20.67 -10.96
N LEU A 20 -6.41 19.54 -11.45
CA LEU A 20 -5.94 18.21 -11.07
C LEU A 20 -4.55 17.90 -11.65
N ALA A 21 -4.18 18.53 -12.76
CA ALA A 21 -2.88 18.35 -13.42
C ALA A 21 -1.78 19.27 -12.90
N LYS A 22 -2.03 20.08 -11.87
CA LYS A 22 -1.01 20.94 -11.25
C LYS A 22 0.19 20.12 -10.79
N GLY A 23 1.39 20.62 -11.10
CA GLY A 23 2.63 19.95 -10.75
C GLY A 23 3.13 18.95 -11.80
N TYR A 24 2.36 18.69 -12.85
CA TYR A 24 2.81 17.84 -13.96
C TYR A 24 3.82 18.57 -14.82
N ARG A 25 4.73 17.83 -15.42
CA ARG A 25 5.82 18.41 -16.23
C ARG A 25 5.36 18.83 -17.63
N GLY A 26 5.86 19.97 -18.08
CA GLY A 26 5.68 20.46 -19.44
C GLY A 26 4.22 20.73 -19.78
N ALA A 27 3.82 20.36 -20.98
CA ALA A 27 2.48 20.57 -21.52
C ALA A 27 1.39 19.81 -20.76
N ARG A 28 1.73 18.79 -20.02
CA ARG A 28 0.79 17.98 -19.22
C ARG A 28 0.09 18.79 -18.13
N SER A 29 0.70 19.87 -17.65
CA SER A 29 0.10 20.77 -16.68
C SER A 29 -0.64 21.95 -17.30
N LYS A 30 -0.43 22.24 -18.60
CA LYS A 30 -0.87 23.48 -19.24
C LYS A 30 -1.84 23.28 -20.40
N GLN A 31 -1.61 22.28 -21.26
CA GLN A 31 -2.46 21.98 -22.40
C GLN A 31 -3.56 20.99 -22.01
N TYR A 32 -4.82 21.41 -22.15
CA TYR A 32 -5.97 20.61 -21.73
C TYR A 32 -6.01 19.20 -22.32
N ARG A 33 -5.75 19.07 -23.62
CA ARG A 33 -5.80 17.76 -24.29
C ARG A 33 -4.84 16.74 -23.68
N ILE A 34 -3.62 17.16 -23.45
CA ILE A 34 -2.57 16.33 -22.86
C ILE A 34 -2.78 16.14 -21.36
N ALA A 35 -3.19 17.21 -20.66
CA ALA A 35 -3.53 17.18 -19.25
C ALA A 35 -4.67 16.21 -18.95
N LYS A 36 -5.70 16.20 -19.76
CA LYS A 36 -6.84 15.28 -19.63
C LYS A 36 -6.39 13.82 -19.69
N GLN A 37 -5.59 13.47 -20.68
CA GLN A 37 -5.07 12.10 -20.81
C GLN A 37 -4.22 11.69 -19.59
N SER A 38 -3.35 12.58 -19.15
CA SER A 38 -2.49 12.35 -17.98
C SER A 38 -3.29 12.18 -16.69
N VAL A 39 -4.32 13.01 -16.48
CA VAL A 39 -5.22 12.93 -15.32
C VAL A 39 -6.05 11.63 -15.36
N MET A 40 -6.56 11.23 -16.52
CA MET A 40 -7.31 9.98 -16.67
C MET A 40 -6.44 8.77 -16.30
N ARG A 41 -5.18 8.73 -16.75
CA ARG A 41 -4.21 7.68 -16.39
C ARG A 41 -3.89 7.70 -14.90
N ALA A 42 -3.68 8.89 -14.33
CA ALA A 42 -3.41 9.05 -12.90
C ALA A 42 -4.56 8.51 -12.04
N LEU A 43 -5.80 8.81 -12.39
CA LEU A 43 -6.98 8.31 -11.67
C LEU A 43 -7.14 6.79 -11.80
N LYS A 44 -6.88 6.24 -12.98
CA LYS A 44 -6.90 4.79 -13.22
C LYS A 44 -5.82 4.09 -12.39
N SER A 45 -4.60 4.60 -12.40
CA SER A 45 -3.49 4.07 -11.60
C SER A 45 -3.77 4.17 -10.11
N SER A 46 -4.37 5.26 -9.68
CA SER A 46 -4.79 5.50 -8.30
C SER A 46 -5.82 4.46 -7.82
N TYR A 47 -6.79 4.12 -8.66
CA TYR A 47 -7.76 3.05 -8.37
C TYR A 47 -7.07 1.70 -8.21
N ALA A 48 -6.23 1.32 -9.17
CA ALA A 48 -5.45 0.09 -9.11
C ALA A 48 -4.53 0.05 -7.87
N GLY A 49 -3.82 1.13 -7.60
CA GLY A 49 -2.93 1.26 -6.44
C GLY A 49 -3.65 1.11 -5.10
N ARG A 50 -4.87 1.65 -4.97
CA ARG A 50 -5.68 1.44 -3.76
C ARG A 50 -6.10 -0.02 -3.58
N LYS A 51 -6.37 -0.75 -4.66
CA LYS A 51 -6.66 -2.20 -4.62
C LYS A 51 -5.44 -3.01 -4.24
N GLU A 52 -4.27 -2.63 -4.74
CA GLU A 52 -3.00 -3.32 -4.47
C GLU A 52 -2.42 -3.02 -3.10
N ARG A 53 -2.82 -1.92 -2.46
CA ARG A 53 -2.28 -1.48 -1.15
C ARG A 53 -2.30 -2.60 -0.11
N LYS A 54 -3.38 -3.36 -0.02
CA LYS A 54 -3.50 -4.48 0.92
C LYS A 54 -2.42 -5.54 0.69
N ARG A 55 -2.16 -5.88 -0.58
CA ARG A 55 -1.14 -6.87 -0.96
C ARG A 55 0.26 -6.36 -0.64
N GLN A 56 0.55 -5.10 -0.94
CA GLN A 56 1.86 -4.49 -0.70
C GLN A 56 2.18 -4.41 0.79
N PHE A 57 1.24 -3.99 1.62
CA PHE A 57 1.43 -3.98 3.06
C PHE A 57 1.59 -5.38 3.63
N ARG A 58 0.81 -6.34 3.16
CA ARG A 58 0.97 -7.73 3.58
C ARG A 58 2.35 -8.30 3.23
N GLN A 59 2.85 -8.01 2.04
CA GLN A 59 4.22 -8.40 1.64
C GLN A 59 5.28 -7.77 2.57
N LEU A 60 5.11 -6.51 2.90
CA LEU A 60 6.01 -5.81 3.84
C LEU A 60 6.00 -6.45 5.22
N TRP A 61 4.82 -6.75 5.76
CA TRP A 61 4.71 -7.43 7.06
C TRP A 61 5.36 -8.82 7.04
N ILE A 62 5.13 -9.59 5.99
CA ILE A 62 5.73 -10.91 5.81
C ILE A 62 7.26 -10.81 5.76
N ALA A 63 7.80 -9.84 5.03
CA ALA A 63 9.25 -9.62 4.96
C ALA A 63 9.86 -9.30 6.33
N ARG A 64 9.22 -8.44 7.11
CA ARG A 64 9.65 -8.06 8.46
C ARG A 64 9.59 -9.25 9.43
N ILE A 65 8.48 -9.99 9.40
CA ILE A 65 8.32 -11.20 10.24
C ILE A 65 9.37 -12.24 9.87
N ASN A 66 9.61 -12.46 8.57
CA ASN A 66 10.60 -13.41 8.11
C ASN A 66 12.02 -13.04 8.57
N ALA A 67 12.38 -11.76 8.48
CA ALA A 67 13.68 -11.28 8.98
C ALA A 67 13.84 -11.53 10.48
N ALA A 68 12.84 -11.17 11.28
CA ALA A 68 12.85 -11.40 12.73
C ALA A 68 12.84 -12.89 13.10
N ALA A 69 12.08 -13.71 12.39
CA ALA A 69 12.07 -15.16 12.60
C ALA A 69 13.41 -15.77 12.25
N SER A 70 14.08 -15.33 11.19
CA SER A 70 15.42 -15.80 10.79
C SER A 70 16.48 -15.48 11.84
N ILE A 71 16.42 -14.31 12.48
CA ILE A 71 17.29 -13.95 13.59
C ILE A 71 17.13 -14.95 14.76
N ASN A 72 15.91 -15.42 14.99
CA ASN A 72 15.59 -16.42 16.02
C ASN A 72 15.74 -17.88 15.54
N GLY A 73 16.29 -18.11 14.34
CA GLY A 73 16.58 -19.44 13.81
C GLY A 73 15.39 -20.19 13.22
N LEU A 74 14.32 -19.49 12.85
CA LEU A 74 13.14 -20.05 12.22
C LEU A 74 12.92 -19.45 10.82
N SER A 75 12.39 -20.25 9.89
CA SER A 75 11.82 -19.71 8.67
C SER A 75 10.42 -19.16 8.92
N TYR A 76 9.96 -18.23 8.08
CA TYR A 76 8.63 -17.66 8.18
C TYR A 76 7.52 -18.73 8.26
N SER A 77 7.59 -19.74 7.39
CA SER A 77 6.58 -20.80 7.36
C SER A 77 6.54 -21.62 8.66
N LYS A 78 7.70 -22.00 9.18
CA LYS A 78 7.81 -22.70 10.45
C LYS A 78 7.32 -21.86 11.62
N PHE A 79 7.69 -20.59 11.65
CA PHE A 79 7.24 -19.65 12.68
C PHE A 79 5.70 -19.52 12.71
N MET A 80 5.10 -19.27 11.54
CA MET A 80 3.64 -19.13 11.43
C MET A 80 2.90 -20.43 11.76
N TYR A 81 3.45 -21.56 11.34
CA TYR A 81 2.89 -22.87 11.67
C TYR A 81 2.98 -23.18 13.16
N GLY A 82 4.12 -22.89 13.77
CA GLY A 82 4.31 -23.06 15.21
C GLY A 82 3.34 -22.21 16.05
N LEU A 83 3.12 -20.94 15.65
CA LEU A 83 2.14 -20.09 16.30
C LEU A 83 0.70 -20.63 16.13
N LYS A 84 0.38 -21.18 14.97
CA LYS A 84 -0.92 -21.82 14.74
C LYS A 84 -1.13 -23.03 15.67
N LEU A 85 -0.11 -23.87 15.82
CA LEU A 85 -0.16 -25.02 16.75
C LEU A 85 -0.26 -24.57 18.22
N ALA A 86 0.33 -23.45 18.55
CA ALA A 86 0.26 -22.85 19.90
C ALA A 86 -1.10 -22.17 20.18
N GLY A 87 -1.98 -22.05 19.18
CA GLY A 87 -3.27 -21.37 19.31
C GLY A 87 -3.17 -19.85 19.39
N VAL A 88 -2.06 -19.27 18.92
CA VAL A 88 -1.84 -17.82 18.93
C VAL A 88 -2.48 -17.20 17.68
N GLU A 89 -3.54 -16.42 17.87
CA GLU A 89 -4.28 -15.74 16.82
C GLU A 89 -3.85 -14.26 16.68
N MET A 90 -2.63 -14.03 16.26
CA MET A 90 -2.13 -12.68 15.98
C MET A 90 -2.05 -12.45 14.47
N ASN A 91 -2.53 -11.29 14.04
CA ASN A 91 -2.44 -10.93 12.63
C ASN A 91 -1.01 -10.49 12.26
N ARG A 92 -0.70 -10.53 10.97
CA ARG A 92 0.65 -10.22 10.46
C ARG A 92 1.07 -8.77 10.71
N LYS A 93 0.13 -7.83 10.75
CA LYS A 93 0.41 -6.44 11.08
C LYS A 93 0.98 -6.32 12.50
N VAL A 94 0.30 -6.90 13.48
CA VAL A 94 0.73 -6.86 14.88
C VAL A 94 2.08 -7.57 15.07
N LEU A 95 2.27 -8.73 14.44
CA LEU A 95 3.56 -9.46 14.49
C LEU A 95 4.69 -8.63 13.85
N SER A 96 4.41 -7.93 12.75
CA SER A 96 5.38 -7.05 12.10
C SER A 96 5.76 -5.85 12.98
N ASP A 97 4.78 -5.24 13.62
CA ASP A 97 5.02 -4.11 14.53
C ASP A 97 5.80 -4.56 15.77
N MET A 98 5.46 -5.72 16.33
CA MET A 98 6.19 -6.34 17.44
C MET A 98 7.64 -6.67 17.06
N ALA A 99 7.88 -7.15 15.84
CA ALA A 99 9.23 -7.45 15.35
C ALA A 99 10.16 -6.22 15.33
N ILE A 100 9.60 -5.02 15.25
CA ILE A 100 10.36 -3.76 15.25
C ILE A 100 10.44 -3.16 16.65
N SER A 101 9.31 -3.08 17.33
CA SER A 101 9.19 -2.35 18.62
C SER A 101 9.51 -3.19 19.83
N ASP A 102 9.31 -4.50 19.77
CA ASP A 102 9.48 -5.44 20.90
C ASP A 102 10.15 -6.75 20.45
N ALA A 103 11.46 -6.66 20.25
CA ALA A 103 12.26 -7.81 19.83
C ALA A 103 12.26 -8.95 20.88
N GLU A 104 12.19 -8.61 22.16
CA GLU A 104 12.16 -9.60 23.24
C GLU A 104 10.84 -10.37 23.26
N GLY A 105 9.72 -9.66 23.12
CA GLY A 105 8.40 -10.29 22.99
C GLY A 105 8.29 -11.18 21.76
N PHE A 106 8.87 -10.75 20.64
CA PHE A 106 8.95 -11.57 19.43
C PHE A 106 9.80 -12.83 19.62
N ALA A 107 10.92 -12.71 20.31
CA ALA A 107 11.77 -13.87 20.65
C ALA A 107 11.02 -14.92 21.48
N LYS A 108 10.24 -14.49 22.47
CA LYS A 108 9.38 -15.38 23.27
C LYS A 108 8.35 -16.12 22.41
N LEU A 109 7.74 -15.42 21.44
CA LEU A 109 6.84 -16.05 20.47
C LEU A 109 7.57 -17.07 19.58
N ALA A 110 8.80 -16.77 19.18
CA ALA A 110 9.63 -17.68 18.39
C ALA A 110 10.00 -18.95 19.19
N GLU A 111 10.32 -18.80 20.46
CA GLU A 111 10.58 -19.95 21.36
C GLU A 111 9.33 -20.81 21.56
N LEU A 112 8.18 -20.16 21.77
CA LEU A 112 6.90 -20.86 21.84
C LEU A 112 6.61 -21.64 20.56
N ALA A 113 6.84 -21.03 19.40
CA ALA A 113 6.68 -21.70 18.11
C ALA A 113 7.62 -22.89 17.96
N LYS A 114 8.90 -22.77 18.38
CA LYS A 114 9.86 -23.86 18.37
C LYS A 114 9.41 -25.02 19.25
N SER A 115 8.92 -24.73 20.45
CA SER A 115 8.45 -25.76 21.40
C SER A 115 7.29 -26.58 20.84
N LYS A 116 6.48 -26.00 20.02
CA LYS A 116 5.33 -26.69 19.37
C LYS A 116 5.70 -27.44 18.10
N LEU A 117 6.85 -27.12 17.51
CA LEU A 117 7.37 -27.80 16.32
C LEU A 117 8.22 -29.01 16.64
N ALA A 118 8.68 -29.07 17.85
CA ALA A 118 9.52 -30.18 18.36
C ALA A 118 8.71 -31.47 18.59
#